data_9e71e99bfe5815ed75fe7789e497670b
#
_entry.id   9e71e99bfe5815ed75fe7789e497670b
#
_cell.length_a   1.000
_cell.length_b   1.000
_cell.length_c   1.000
_cell.angle_alpha   90.00
_cell.angle_beta   90.00
_cell.angle_gamma   90.00
#
_symmetry.space_group_name_H-M   'P 1'
#
loop_
_entity.id
_entity.type
_entity.pdbx_description
1 polymer ?
#
loop_
_entity_poly.entity_id
_entity_poly.type
_entity_poly.pdbx_seq_one_letter_code
_entity_poly.pdbx_strand_id
1 'polypeptide(L)'
;MVRTMGGVVVVLAGLVALVTAHKFEMGTCKPKPGVENFDPQQFSGTWYVIETFMSTSSCITDTYTQTGEGFQVKRTKELYPGRIFSVDHIFTVTGDIRFKDPNGDLSAMTLEWPWSLRNHDVTVMDTDYSQYAIVYDCQSMFLVRRVSYNIIGRERTLDNSTIESAKSKLVELGVKLDNLSTVNHENCNKEGEADFDLNFDEVINTFSGGSDGEAEEGVETVDVGENEV
;
A
#
# COMPACT_ATOMS: atom_id res chain seq x y z
N MET A 1 -22.01 -34.76 -19.84
CA MET A 1 -20.75 -34.00 -19.97
C MET A 1 -20.88 -32.48 -20.08
N VAL A 2 -22.05 -31.90 -19.88
CA VAL A 2 -22.32 -30.43 -20.04
C VAL A 2 -22.33 -29.65 -18.71
N ARG A 3 -22.37 -30.34 -17.55
CA ARG A 3 -22.47 -29.66 -16.22
C ARG A 3 -21.16 -29.10 -15.64
N THR A 4 -20.00 -29.56 -16.13
CA THR A 4 -18.68 -29.12 -15.63
C THR A 4 -18.16 -27.85 -16.29
N MET A 5 -18.59 -27.54 -17.53
CA MET A 5 -18.16 -26.32 -18.22
C MET A 5 -18.77 -25.03 -17.64
N GLY A 6 -20.01 -25.11 -17.12
CA GLY A 6 -20.67 -23.95 -16.51
C GLY A 6 -20.00 -23.47 -15.21
N GLY A 7 -19.51 -24.41 -14.40
CA GLY A 7 -18.81 -24.10 -13.14
C GLY A 7 -17.46 -23.41 -13.35
N VAL A 8 -16.69 -23.85 -14.33
CA VAL A 8 -15.37 -23.28 -14.66
C VAL A 8 -15.52 -21.86 -15.23
N VAL A 9 -16.52 -21.62 -16.06
CA VAL A 9 -16.80 -20.27 -16.63
C VAL A 9 -17.23 -19.29 -15.54
N VAL A 10 -18.06 -19.71 -14.57
CA VAL A 10 -18.47 -18.86 -13.45
C VAL A 10 -17.29 -18.55 -12.51
N VAL A 11 -16.41 -19.50 -12.23
CA VAL A 11 -15.20 -19.29 -11.41
C VAL A 11 -14.19 -18.36 -12.14
N LEU A 12 -13.99 -18.53 -13.44
CA LEU A 12 -13.14 -17.65 -14.23
C LEU A 12 -13.72 -16.23 -14.34
N ALA A 13 -15.03 -16.08 -14.53
CA ALA A 13 -15.68 -14.77 -14.53
C ALA A 13 -15.63 -14.08 -13.16
N GLY A 14 -15.74 -14.83 -12.06
CA GLY A 14 -15.57 -14.33 -10.69
C GLY A 14 -14.13 -13.86 -10.41
N LEU A 15 -13.12 -14.58 -10.90
CA LEU A 15 -11.71 -14.19 -10.78
C LEU A 15 -11.36 -12.93 -11.58
N VAL A 16 -11.98 -12.73 -12.75
CA VAL A 16 -11.78 -11.51 -13.57
C VAL A 16 -12.44 -10.29 -12.92
N ALA A 17 -13.55 -10.45 -12.21
CA ALA A 17 -14.22 -9.34 -11.51
C ALA A 17 -13.44 -8.80 -10.29
N LEU A 18 -12.52 -9.58 -9.72
CA LEU A 18 -11.68 -9.16 -8.59
C LEU A 18 -10.46 -8.30 -8.99
N VAL A 19 -10.20 -8.10 -10.29
CA VAL A 19 -8.99 -7.42 -10.80
C VAL A 19 -9.22 -5.94 -11.15
N THR A 20 -10.41 -5.38 -10.98
CA THR A 20 -10.77 -4.05 -11.53
C THR A 20 -10.53 -2.85 -10.62
N ALA A 21 -9.71 -2.97 -9.56
CA ALA A 21 -9.42 -1.86 -8.64
C ALA A 21 -8.35 -0.86 -9.15
N HIS A 22 -7.88 -0.96 -10.41
CA HIS A 22 -6.85 -0.10 -10.97
C HIS A 22 -7.11 0.20 -12.45
N LYS A 23 -6.72 1.41 -12.87
CA LYS A 23 -6.77 1.77 -14.29
C LYS A 23 -5.61 1.10 -15.02
N PHE A 24 -5.93 0.20 -15.96
CA PHE A 24 -4.94 -0.39 -16.86
C PHE A 24 -4.88 0.41 -18.16
N GLU A 25 -3.67 0.75 -18.57
CA GLU A 25 -3.39 1.46 -19.83
C GLU A 25 -2.35 0.69 -20.64
N MET A 26 -2.39 0.82 -21.96
CA MET A 26 -1.36 0.24 -22.82
C MET A 26 -0.01 0.95 -22.68
N GLY A 27 1.07 0.17 -22.73
CA GLY A 27 2.44 0.66 -22.68
C GLY A 27 3.07 0.60 -21.27
N THR A 28 4.22 1.23 -21.12
CA THR A 28 5.01 1.29 -19.88
C THR A 28 4.74 2.59 -19.10
N CYS A 29 5.12 2.62 -17.83
CA CYS A 29 5.08 3.82 -17.02
C CYS A 29 5.92 4.93 -17.65
N LYS A 30 5.41 6.16 -17.58
CA LYS A 30 6.10 7.35 -18.06
C LYS A 30 6.42 8.25 -16.88
N PRO A 31 7.60 8.85 -16.84
CA PRO A 31 7.94 9.84 -15.81
C PRO A 31 6.86 10.93 -15.74
N LYS A 32 6.57 11.38 -14.54
CA LYS A 32 5.68 12.51 -14.27
C LYS A 32 6.47 13.64 -13.64
N PRO A 33 6.08 14.90 -13.89
CA PRO A 33 6.69 16.00 -13.19
C PRO A 33 6.35 15.89 -11.70
N GLY A 34 7.34 16.04 -10.86
CA GLY A 34 7.18 16.09 -9.42
C GLY A 34 7.21 17.52 -8.89
N VAL A 35 6.90 17.65 -7.60
CA VAL A 35 7.00 18.93 -6.90
C VAL A 35 8.47 19.36 -6.82
N GLU A 36 8.75 20.61 -7.15
CA GLU A 36 10.10 21.17 -7.09
C GLU A 36 10.60 21.26 -5.64
N ASN A 37 11.89 20.99 -5.43
CA ASN A 37 12.53 21.05 -4.11
C ASN A 37 11.81 20.21 -3.05
N PHE A 38 11.44 18.98 -3.42
CA PHE A 38 10.76 18.06 -2.51
C PHE A 38 11.56 17.84 -1.23
N ASP A 39 10.90 18.03 -0.08
CA ASP A 39 11.47 17.86 1.25
C ASP A 39 10.97 16.54 1.88
N PRO A 40 11.81 15.48 1.91
CA PRO A 40 11.43 14.19 2.50
C PRO A 40 11.10 14.28 3.99
N GLN A 41 11.73 15.18 4.73
CA GLN A 41 11.49 15.32 6.17
C GLN A 41 10.08 15.85 6.44
N GLN A 42 9.65 16.86 5.69
CA GLN A 42 8.30 17.41 5.81
C GLN A 42 7.24 16.43 5.29
N PHE A 43 7.57 15.59 4.30
CA PHE A 43 6.64 14.60 3.75
C PHE A 43 6.46 13.40 4.68
N SER A 44 7.41 13.10 5.55
CA SER A 44 7.36 11.99 6.52
C SER A 44 6.12 12.04 7.41
N GLY A 45 5.75 10.89 7.98
CA GLY A 45 4.60 10.73 8.85
C GLY A 45 3.39 10.14 8.16
N THR A 46 2.23 10.27 8.77
CA THR A 46 0.99 9.63 8.35
C THR A 46 0.23 10.47 7.34
N TRP A 47 -0.27 9.80 6.31
CA TRP A 47 -1.16 10.32 5.28
C TRP A 47 -2.37 9.41 5.11
N TYR A 48 -3.55 9.99 4.95
CA TYR A 48 -4.80 9.29 4.66
C TYR A 48 -5.12 9.42 3.17
N VAL A 49 -5.45 8.33 2.50
CA VAL A 49 -5.84 8.37 1.09
C VAL A 49 -7.28 8.87 1.01
N ILE A 50 -7.48 10.09 0.54
CA ILE A 50 -8.79 10.74 0.47
C ILE A 50 -9.52 10.35 -0.81
N GLU A 51 -8.82 10.44 -1.95
CA GLU A 51 -9.34 10.00 -3.23
C GLU A 51 -8.31 9.16 -3.98
N THR A 52 -8.75 8.14 -4.67
CA THR A 52 -7.91 7.25 -5.47
C THR A 52 -8.69 6.66 -6.64
N PHE A 53 -7.97 6.12 -7.62
CA PHE A 53 -8.62 5.44 -8.74
C PHE A 53 -9.13 4.05 -8.32
N MET A 54 -10.46 3.85 -8.47
CA MET A 54 -11.13 2.55 -8.37
C MET A 54 -10.74 1.69 -7.16
N SER A 55 -10.77 2.26 -5.94
CA SER A 55 -10.55 1.48 -4.72
C SER A 55 -11.86 0.85 -4.22
N THR A 56 -11.78 -0.41 -3.81
CA THR A 56 -12.83 -1.11 -3.04
C THR A 56 -12.47 -1.20 -1.55
N SER A 57 -11.38 -0.54 -1.14
CA SER A 57 -10.91 -0.51 0.26
C SER A 57 -11.35 0.79 0.93
N SER A 58 -11.55 0.73 2.24
CA SER A 58 -11.75 1.88 3.14
C SER A 58 -10.55 2.05 4.07
N CYS A 59 -10.53 3.16 4.79
CA CYS A 59 -9.55 3.42 5.85
C CYS A 59 -8.09 3.28 5.40
N ILE A 60 -7.79 3.68 4.15
CA ILE A 60 -6.44 3.53 3.59
C ILE A 60 -5.52 4.59 4.21
N THR A 61 -4.49 4.13 4.90
CA THR A 61 -3.51 4.97 5.57
C THR A 61 -2.10 4.56 5.15
N ASP A 62 -1.27 5.54 4.79
CA ASP A 62 0.14 5.36 4.47
C ASP A 62 0.99 6.13 5.49
N THR A 63 1.89 5.43 6.18
CA THR A 63 2.85 6.06 7.08
C THR A 63 4.25 5.96 6.47
N TYR A 64 4.83 7.12 6.17
CA TYR A 64 6.16 7.24 5.57
C TYR A 64 7.19 7.50 6.67
N THR A 65 8.13 6.60 6.84
CA THR A 65 9.29 6.74 7.73
C THR A 65 10.52 6.97 6.87
N GLN A 66 11.17 8.12 7.02
CA GLN A 66 12.36 8.45 6.24
C GLN A 66 13.51 7.50 6.56
N THR A 67 14.22 7.07 5.52
CA THR A 67 15.46 6.29 5.58
C THR A 67 16.60 7.06 4.91
N GLY A 68 17.82 6.52 4.93
CA GLY A 68 18.96 7.16 4.25
C GLY A 68 18.84 7.22 2.72
N GLU A 69 18.02 6.33 2.12
CA GLU A 69 17.89 6.20 0.66
C GLU A 69 16.48 6.56 0.13
N GLY A 70 15.54 6.89 1.03
CA GLY A 70 14.15 7.18 0.67
C GLY A 70 13.21 7.09 1.86
N PHE A 71 12.23 6.19 1.78
CA PHE A 71 11.27 5.92 2.85
C PHE A 71 11.02 4.43 3.01
N GLN A 72 10.61 4.03 4.20
CA GLN A 72 9.80 2.87 4.42
C GLN A 72 8.34 3.33 4.50
N VAL A 73 7.44 2.71 3.74
CA VAL A 73 6.01 3.02 3.78
C VAL A 73 5.22 1.85 4.34
N LYS A 74 4.54 2.08 5.46
CA LYS A 74 3.56 1.14 6.04
C LYS A 74 2.17 1.54 5.55
N ARG A 75 1.53 0.67 4.76
CA ARG A 75 0.14 0.84 4.30
C ARG A 75 -0.79 -0.04 5.11
N THR A 76 -1.84 0.56 5.65
CA THR A 76 -2.94 -0.14 6.32
C THR A 76 -4.24 0.20 5.60
N LYS A 77 -5.12 -0.79 5.41
CA LYS A 77 -6.44 -0.60 4.78
C LYS A 77 -7.43 -1.65 5.26
N GLU A 78 -8.70 -1.29 5.22
CA GLU A 78 -9.79 -2.24 5.42
C GLU A 78 -10.31 -2.73 4.07
N LEU A 79 -10.62 -4.04 3.98
CA LEU A 79 -11.14 -4.66 2.78
C LEU A 79 -12.67 -4.68 2.84
N TYR A 80 -13.31 -4.07 1.83
CA TYR A 80 -14.77 -3.95 1.74
C TYR A 80 -15.57 -5.27 1.82
N PRO A 81 -15.11 -6.43 1.32
CA PRO A 81 -15.88 -7.68 1.45
C PRO A 81 -16.14 -8.11 2.89
N GLY A 82 -15.30 -7.71 3.85
CA GLY A 82 -15.50 -8.00 5.27
C GLY A 82 -16.77 -7.38 5.83
N ARG A 83 -17.09 -6.15 5.47
CA ARG A 83 -18.31 -5.45 5.92
C ARG A 83 -19.61 -6.11 5.49
N ILE A 84 -19.64 -6.80 4.33
CA ILE A 84 -20.83 -7.52 3.84
C ILE A 84 -21.13 -8.74 4.72
N PHE A 85 -20.12 -9.33 5.33
CA PHE A 85 -20.23 -10.52 6.18
C PHE A 85 -20.13 -10.17 7.68
N SER A 86 -20.17 -8.88 8.04
CA SER A 86 -19.97 -8.39 9.41
C SER A 86 -18.67 -8.88 10.05
N VAL A 87 -17.62 -9.03 9.26
CA VAL A 87 -16.26 -9.39 9.70
C VAL A 87 -15.31 -8.30 9.26
N ASP A 88 -14.71 -7.63 10.21
CA ASP A 88 -13.78 -6.54 9.94
C ASP A 88 -12.37 -7.11 9.62
N HIS A 89 -11.83 -6.72 8.47
CA HIS A 89 -10.51 -7.16 8.02
C HIS A 89 -9.60 -5.98 7.83
N ILE A 90 -8.51 -5.93 8.60
CA ILE A 90 -7.41 -5.02 8.38
C ILE A 90 -6.30 -5.75 7.61
N PHE A 91 -5.73 -5.05 6.66
CA PHE A 91 -4.60 -5.51 5.87
C PHE A 91 -3.46 -4.50 6.02
N THR A 92 -2.34 -4.97 6.55
CA THR A 92 -1.14 -4.15 6.76
C THR A 92 0.04 -4.71 5.95
N VAL A 93 0.82 -3.82 5.37
CA VAL A 93 2.03 -4.16 4.62
C VAL A 93 3.02 -3.03 4.64
N THR A 94 4.30 -3.38 4.69
CA THR A 94 5.42 -2.45 4.58
C THR A 94 6.15 -2.64 3.26
N GLY A 95 6.47 -1.53 2.60
CA GLY A 95 7.24 -1.48 1.36
C GLY A 95 8.40 -0.51 1.49
N ASP A 96 9.43 -0.72 0.68
CA ASP A 96 10.62 0.12 0.62
C ASP A 96 10.53 1.08 -0.57
N ILE A 97 10.80 2.35 -0.31
CA ILE A 97 10.85 3.42 -1.30
C ILE A 97 12.28 3.95 -1.40
N ARG A 98 12.80 4.05 -2.63
CA ARG A 98 14.11 4.64 -2.90
C ARG A 98 13.99 5.82 -3.84
N PHE A 99 14.73 6.89 -3.57
CA PHE A 99 14.85 8.01 -4.49
C PHE A 99 15.52 7.56 -5.78
N LYS A 100 14.97 7.96 -6.94
CA LYS A 100 15.56 7.63 -8.24
C LYS A 100 16.83 8.44 -8.52
N ASP A 101 16.85 9.68 -8.08
CA ASP A 101 18.00 10.59 -8.18
C ASP A 101 18.27 11.23 -6.80
N PRO A 102 19.09 10.58 -5.94
CA PRO A 102 19.36 11.09 -4.60
C PRO A 102 20.07 12.44 -4.55
N ASN A 103 20.68 12.88 -5.65
CA ASN A 103 21.38 14.16 -5.74
C ASN A 103 20.62 15.24 -6.54
N GLY A 104 19.43 14.92 -7.02
CA GLY A 104 18.61 15.80 -7.83
C GLY A 104 17.14 15.79 -7.41
N ASP A 105 16.26 15.24 -8.25
CA ASP A 105 14.82 15.20 -8.01
C ASP A 105 14.44 14.10 -7.02
N LEU A 106 14.22 14.45 -5.76
CA LEU A 106 13.78 13.52 -4.71
C LEU A 106 12.29 13.19 -4.77
N SER A 107 11.49 13.93 -5.55
CA SER A 107 10.05 13.67 -5.68
C SER A 107 9.74 12.39 -6.47
N ALA A 108 10.69 11.95 -7.32
CA ALA A 108 10.58 10.75 -8.13
C ALA A 108 11.25 9.55 -7.44
N MET A 109 10.48 8.51 -7.19
CA MET A 109 10.88 7.38 -6.35
C MET A 109 10.52 6.05 -7.01
N THR A 110 11.12 4.97 -6.49
CA THR A 110 10.77 3.59 -6.79
C THR A 110 10.27 2.92 -5.52
N LEU A 111 9.08 2.32 -5.57
CA LEU A 111 8.48 1.58 -4.46
C LEU A 111 8.51 0.08 -4.77
N GLU A 112 8.96 -0.69 -3.80
CA GLU A 112 9.00 -2.15 -3.81
C GLU A 112 8.12 -2.70 -2.69
N TRP A 113 7.07 -3.46 -3.08
CA TRP A 113 6.26 -4.21 -2.13
C TRP A 113 6.78 -5.65 -2.03
N PRO A 114 6.71 -6.31 -0.87
CA PRO A 114 7.28 -7.65 -0.65
C PRO A 114 6.79 -8.73 -1.62
N TRP A 115 5.55 -8.59 -2.12
CA TRP A 115 4.96 -9.56 -3.08
C TRP A 115 4.99 -9.06 -4.53
N SER A 116 5.51 -7.88 -4.79
CA SER A 116 5.46 -7.28 -6.11
C SER A 116 6.54 -7.87 -7.01
N LEU A 117 6.14 -8.49 -8.11
CA LEU A 117 7.09 -8.99 -9.12
C LEU A 117 7.84 -7.87 -9.84
N ARG A 118 7.36 -6.63 -9.75
CA ARG A 118 7.94 -5.44 -10.37
C ARG A 118 7.73 -4.23 -9.50
N ASN A 119 8.73 -3.38 -9.47
CA ASN A 119 8.70 -2.13 -8.74
C ASN A 119 7.68 -1.16 -9.33
N HIS A 120 7.23 -0.24 -8.50
CA HIS A 120 6.35 0.85 -8.87
C HIS A 120 7.16 2.13 -9.06
N ASP A 121 6.80 2.92 -10.06
CA ASP A 121 7.23 4.30 -10.20
C ASP A 121 6.29 5.18 -9.38
N VAL A 122 6.80 5.85 -8.36
CA VAL A 122 6.06 6.77 -7.50
C VAL A 122 6.59 8.18 -7.68
N THR A 123 5.69 9.16 -7.77
CA THR A 123 6.07 10.58 -7.84
C THR A 123 5.12 11.41 -6.99
N VAL A 124 5.67 12.22 -6.09
CA VAL A 124 4.91 13.27 -5.41
C VAL A 124 4.81 14.45 -6.37
N MET A 125 3.63 14.63 -6.96
CA MET A 125 3.40 15.60 -8.03
C MET A 125 3.13 17.01 -7.49
N ASP A 126 2.51 17.08 -6.30
CA ASP A 126 2.20 18.33 -5.63
C ASP A 126 1.96 18.09 -4.13
N THR A 127 2.30 19.06 -3.29
CA THR A 127 2.03 19.01 -1.84
C THR A 127 2.28 20.36 -1.19
N ASP A 128 1.53 20.66 -0.14
CA ASP A 128 1.82 21.72 0.82
C ASP A 128 2.42 21.16 2.13
N TYR A 129 2.67 19.83 2.19
CA TYR A 129 3.19 19.05 3.32
C TYR A 129 2.30 19.02 4.57
N SER A 130 1.42 20.01 4.73
CA SER A 130 0.63 20.26 5.95
C SER A 130 -0.81 19.79 5.87
N GLN A 131 -1.40 19.81 4.68
CA GLN A 131 -2.80 19.45 4.45
C GLN A 131 -2.93 18.30 3.47
N TYR A 132 -2.34 18.44 2.26
CA TYR A 132 -2.54 17.48 1.18
C TYR A 132 -1.28 17.17 0.39
N ALA A 133 -1.34 16.08 -0.36
CA ALA A 133 -0.42 15.78 -1.45
C ALA A 133 -1.13 15.04 -2.60
N ILE A 134 -0.57 15.13 -3.79
CA ILE A 134 -0.93 14.36 -4.97
C ILE A 134 0.21 13.38 -5.27
N VAL A 135 -0.10 12.09 -5.24
CA VAL A 135 0.88 11.03 -5.47
C VAL A 135 0.47 10.20 -6.68
N TYR A 136 1.37 10.12 -7.65
CA TYR A 136 1.30 9.21 -8.78
C TYR A 136 1.96 7.89 -8.42
N ASP A 137 1.30 6.78 -8.74
CA ASP A 137 1.81 5.41 -8.62
C ASP A 137 1.59 4.68 -9.94
N CYS A 138 2.63 4.10 -10.50
CA CYS A 138 2.55 3.35 -11.74
C CYS A 138 3.39 2.08 -11.69
N GLN A 139 2.80 0.96 -12.07
CA GLN A 139 3.49 -0.31 -12.22
C GLN A 139 3.43 -0.79 -13.66
N SER A 140 4.60 -0.97 -14.28
CA SER A 140 4.70 -1.55 -15.64
C SER A 140 4.55 -3.07 -15.60
N MET A 141 3.65 -3.63 -16.41
CA MET A 141 3.37 -5.06 -16.52
C MET A 141 3.40 -5.48 -17.99
N PHE A 142 4.57 -5.81 -18.52
CA PHE A 142 4.77 -6.17 -19.95
C PHE A 142 4.24 -5.11 -20.93
N LEU A 143 3.07 -5.36 -21.54
CA LEU A 143 2.45 -4.50 -22.54
C LEU A 143 1.45 -3.48 -21.97
N VAL A 144 1.14 -3.59 -20.69
CA VAL A 144 0.21 -2.72 -19.99
C VAL A 144 0.87 -2.12 -18.75
N ARG A 145 0.32 -1.01 -18.29
CA ARG A 145 0.68 -0.39 -17.02
C ARG A 145 -0.55 -0.23 -16.14
N ARG A 146 -0.36 -0.39 -14.86
CA ARG A 146 -1.34 -0.05 -13.83
C ARG A 146 -1.03 1.35 -13.33
N VAL A 147 -1.99 2.24 -13.39
CA VAL A 147 -1.81 3.64 -12.98
C VAL A 147 -2.81 3.99 -11.88
N SER A 148 -2.33 4.67 -10.86
CA SER A 148 -3.15 5.32 -9.84
C SER A 148 -2.67 6.76 -9.59
N TYR A 149 -3.63 7.64 -9.32
CA TYR A 149 -3.39 8.96 -8.76
C TYR A 149 -4.14 9.05 -7.45
N ASN A 150 -3.44 9.43 -6.41
CA ASN A 150 -3.98 9.49 -5.07
C ASN A 150 -3.92 10.94 -4.58
N ILE A 151 -5.05 11.45 -4.10
CA ILE A 151 -5.10 12.66 -3.28
C ILE A 151 -5.06 12.17 -1.84
N ILE A 152 -4.01 12.54 -1.13
CA ILE A 152 -3.79 12.13 0.25
C ILE A 152 -3.83 13.36 1.17
N GLY A 153 -4.28 13.18 2.40
CA GLY A 153 -4.43 14.24 3.40
C GLY A 153 -3.75 13.91 4.71
N ARG A 154 -3.38 14.93 5.47
CA ARG A 154 -2.89 14.74 6.86
C ARG A 154 -4.01 14.38 7.83
N GLU A 155 -5.23 14.68 7.47
CA GLU A 155 -6.44 14.31 8.20
C GLU A 155 -7.27 13.30 7.38
N ARG A 156 -8.18 12.58 8.03
CA ARG A 156 -9.09 11.61 7.39
C ARG A 156 -10.09 12.26 6.45
N THR A 157 -10.22 13.56 6.51
CA THR A 157 -11.07 14.39 5.65
C THR A 157 -10.31 15.64 5.21
N LEU A 158 -10.54 16.07 3.98
CA LEU A 158 -10.09 17.37 3.47
C LEU A 158 -11.30 18.24 3.18
N ASP A 159 -11.12 19.56 3.27
CA ASP A 159 -12.16 20.46 2.83
C ASP A 159 -12.37 20.39 1.31
N ASN A 160 -13.60 20.67 0.87
CA ASN A 160 -13.99 20.54 -0.54
C ASN A 160 -13.16 21.45 -1.46
N SER A 161 -12.72 22.61 -0.98
CA SER A 161 -11.92 23.53 -1.80
C SER A 161 -10.53 22.97 -2.08
N THR A 162 -9.90 22.32 -1.11
CA THR A 162 -8.62 21.65 -1.27
C THR A 162 -8.75 20.44 -2.23
N ILE A 163 -9.79 19.63 -2.09
CA ILE A 163 -10.06 18.49 -2.98
C ILE A 163 -10.25 18.97 -4.43
N GLU A 164 -11.08 19.99 -4.66
CA GLU A 164 -11.33 20.50 -6.01
C GLU A 164 -10.10 21.18 -6.61
N SER A 165 -9.26 21.83 -5.80
CA SER A 165 -7.97 22.37 -6.24
C SER A 165 -7.03 21.26 -6.69
N ALA A 166 -6.90 20.19 -5.91
CA ALA A 166 -6.09 19.03 -6.25
C ALA A 166 -6.59 18.34 -7.53
N LYS A 167 -7.92 18.20 -7.69
CA LYS A 167 -8.54 17.67 -8.92
C LYS A 167 -8.24 18.53 -10.14
N SER A 168 -8.35 19.86 -10.00
CA SER A 168 -8.05 20.80 -11.06
C SER A 168 -6.61 20.65 -11.53
N LYS A 169 -5.67 20.50 -10.59
CA LYS A 169 -4.26 20.25 -10.89
C LYS A 169 -4.04 18.91 -11.63
N LEU A 170 -4.73 17.86 -11.24
CA LEU A 170 -4.70 16.58 -11.96
C LEU A 170 -5.20 16.75 -13.42
N VAL A 171 -6.26 17.53 -13.63
CA VAL A 171 -6.79 17.82 -14.99
C VAL A 171 -5.78 18.63 -15.82
N GLU A 172 -5.13 19.63 -15.25
CA GLU A 172 -4.05 20.41 -15.90
C GLU A 172 -2.88 19.51 -16.34
N LEU A 173 -2.58 18.47 -15.55
CA LEU A 173 -1.58 17.45 -15.89
C LEU A 173 -2.07 16.37 -16.86
N GLY A 174 -3.27 16.56 -17.44
CA GLY A 174 -3.87 15.68 -18.44
C GLY A 174 -4.48 14.39 -17.88
N VAL A 175 -4.76 14.33 -16.58
CA VAL A 175 -5.38 13.18 -15.93
C VAL A 175 -6.89 13.26 -16.08
N LYS A 176 -7.52 12.17 -16.55
CA LYS A 176 -8.98 12.03 -16.59
C LYS A 176 -9.48 11.52 -15.25
N LEU A 177 -10.45 12.20 -14.66
CA LEU A 177 -10.97 11.90 -13.31
C LEU A 177 -12.11 10.87 -13.27
N ASP A 178 -12.51 10.29 -14.41
CA ASP A 178 -13.70 9.45 -14.56
C ASP A 178 -13.80 8.28 -13.58
N ASN A 179 -12.67 7.82 -13.05
CA ASN A 179 -12.59 6.68 -12.10
C ASN A 179 -12.00 7.08 -10.75
N LEU A 180 -11.88 8.37 -10.47
CA LEU A 180 -11.45 8.86 -9.16
C LEU A 180 -12.63 8.72 -8.19
N SER A 181 -12.40 8.08 -7.06
CA SER A 181 -13.41 7.81 -6.04
C SER A 181 -12.90 8.15 -4.65
N THR A 182 -13.80 8.64 -3.82
CA THR A 182 -13.52 8.96 -2.42
C THR A 182 -13.36 7.68 -1.61
N VAL A 183 -12.34 7.64 -0.76
CA VAL A 183 -12.11 6.58 0.21
C VAL A 183 -12.90 6.88 1.47
N ASN A 184 -13.69 5.91 1.94
CA ASN A 184 -14.43 6.05 3.19
C ASN A 184 -13.47 5.87 4.39
N HIS A 185 -13.48 6.86 5.29
CA HIS A 185 -12.72 6.87 6.55
C HIS A 185 -13.64 6.87 7.80
N GLU A 186 -14.92 6.55 7.64
CA GLU A 186 -15.86 6.45 8.77
C GLU A 186 -15.74 5.08 9.45
N ASN A 187 -15.75 5.09 10.78
CA ASN A 187 -15.71 3.87 11.62
C ASN A 187 -14.54 2.95 11.29
N CYS A 188 -13.36 3.52 11.09
CA CYS A 188 -12.13 2.75 10.88
C CYS A 188 -11.69 2.06 12.17
N ASN A 189 -11.39 0.78 12.09
CA ASN A 189 -10.80 0.03 13.19
C ASN A 189 -9.33 0.44 13.40
N LYS A 190 -8.83 0.28 14.62
CA LYS A 190 -7.41 0.37 14.89
C LYS A 190 -6.75 -0.98 14.64
N GLU A 191 -5.46 -0.96 14.37
CA GLU A 191 -4.64 -2.17 14.26
C GLU A 191 -4.81 -3.00 15.56
N GLY A 192 -5.14 -4.29 15.40
CA GLY A 192 -5.44 -5.20 16.50
C GLY A 192 -6.88 -5.15 17.05
N GLU A 193 -7.75 -4.26 16.55
CA GLU A 193 -9.16 -4.19 16.96
C GLU A 193 -10.12 -4.89 15.98
N ALA A 194 -9.63 -5.28 14.78
CA ALA A 194 -10.45 -5.98 13.79
C ALA A 194 -10.61 -7.46 14.14
N ASP A 195 -11.70 -8.08 13.67
CA ASP A 195 -11.95 -9.53 13.79
C ASP A 195 -10.81 -10.34 13.12
N PHE A 196 -10.24 -9.80 12.07
CA PHE A 196 -9.13 -10.40 11.35
C PHE A 196 -8.12 -9.34 10.92
N ASP A 197 -6.92 -9.38 11.49
CA ASP A 197 -5.79 -8.51 11.16
C ASP A 197 -4.74 -9.32 10.40
N LEU A 198 -4.59 -9.04 9.10
CA LEU A 198 -3.59 -9.68 8.25
C LEU A 198 -2.38 -8.77 8.10
N ASN A 199 -1.39 -9.00 8.95
CA ASN A 199 -0.10 -8.33 8.85
C ASN A 199 0.84 -9.14 7.96
N PHE A 200 1.06 -8.66 6.73
CA PHE A 200 1.92 -9.33 5.76
C PHE A 200 3.39 -9.37 6.18
N ASP A 201 3.85 -8.40 6.95
CA ASP A 201 5.23 -8.36 7.43
C ASP A 201 5.50 -9.54 8.39
N GLU A 202 4.54 -9.89 9.24
CA GLU A 202 4.62 -11.06 10.12
C GLU A 202 4.56 -12.37 9.33
N VAL A 203 3.69 -12.44 8.32
CA VAL A 203 3.57 -13.61 7.44
C VAL A 203 4.90 -13.86 6.73
N ILE A 204 5.52 -12.83 6.14
CA ILE A 204 6.80 -12.96 5.43
C ILE A 204 7.92 -13.38 6.40
N ASN A 205 8.00 -12.77 7.58
CA ASN A 205 9.01 -13.10 8.57
C ASN A 205 8.87 -14.57 9.05
N THR A 206 7.66 -15.08 9.19
CA THR A 206 7.40 -16.48 9.56
C THR A 206 7.90 -17.45 8.47
N PHE A 207 7.74 -17.10 7.19
CA PHE A 207 8.22 -17.95 6.09
C PHE A 207 9.71 -17.80 5.78
N SER A 208 10.33 -16.66 6.06
CA SER A 208 11.77 -16.43 5.84
C SER A 208 12.64 -16.82 7.02
N GLY A 209 12.11 -16.87 8.26
CA GLY A 209 12.84 -17.28 9.47
C GLY A 209 12.95 -18.79 9.69
N GLY A 210 12.47 -19.61 8.78
CA GLY A 210 12.46 -21.09 8.91
C GLY A 210 13.77 -21.81 8.59
N SER A 211 14.91 -21.10 8.44
CA SER A 211 16.21 -21.73 8.12
C SER A 211 17.28 -21.69 9.22
N ASP A 212 17.02 -21.04 10.34
CA ASP A 212 17.97 -21.02 11.47
C ASP A 212 17.38 -21.79 12.66
N GLY A 213 17.39 -23.13 12.50
CA GLY A 213 17.13 -24.06 13.60
C GLY A 213 18.32 -24.07 14.54
N GLU A 214 18.35 -23.21 15.54
CA GLU A 214 19.19 -23.44 16.71
C GLU A 214 18.59 -24.61 17.49
N ALA A 215 19.30 -25.74 17.43
CA ALA A 215 19.10 -26.86 18.33
C ALA A 215 19.55 -26.45 19.73
N GLU A 216 18.60 -26.07 20.58
CA GLU A 216 18.89 -26.06 22.05
C GLU A 216 19.09 -27.49 22.50
N GLU A 217 20.35 -27.90 22.64
CA GLU A 217 20.74 -29.04 23.42
C GLU A 217 20.48 -28.73 24.92
N GLY A 218 19.36 -29.21 25.42
CA GLY A 218 19.07 -29.26 26.83
C GLY A 218 20.04 -30.21 27.54
N VAL A 219 21.09 -29.66 28.11
CA VAL A 219 21.93 -30.41 29.08
C VAL A 219 21.23 -30.37 30.43
N GLU A 220 20.52 -31.44 30.73
CA GLU A 220 20.01 -31.76 32.05
C GLU A 220 21.16 -32.22 32.95
N THR A 221 21.72 -31.34 33.79
CA THR A 221 22.68 -31.72 34.84
C THR A 221 21.92 -32.30 35.99
N VAL A 222 22.00 -33.61 36.14
CA VAL A 222 21.52 -34.33 37.32
C VAL A 222 22.51 -34.07 38.46
N ASP A 223 22.06 -33.34 39.48
CA ASP A 223 22.80 -33.11 40.70
C ASP A 223 22.66 -34.36 41.61
N VAL A 224 23.75 -35.09 41.76
CA VAL A 224 23.82 -36.25 42.65
C VAL A 224 24.24 -35.75 44.02
N GLY A 225 23.28 -35.64 44.92
CA GLY A 225 23.52 -35.31 46.30
C GLY A 225 24.32 -36.41 47.00
N GLU A 226 25.52 -36.06 47.48
CA GLU A 226 26.25 -36.85 48.46
C GLU A 226 25.71 -36.60 49.88
N ASN A 227 25.17 -37.66 50.49
CA ASN A 227 24.90 -37.72 51.89
C ASN A 227 26.20 -38.20 52.61
N GLU A 228 26.73 -37.37 53.48
CA GLU A 228 27.67 -37.86 54.58
C GLU A 228 27.00 -37.80 55.96
N VAL A 229 27.19 -38.81 56.61
CA VAL A 229 26.95 -39.28 57.98
C VAL A 229 27.08 -38.21 59.09
#